data_65435c8c51797161cc114185f87d821a
#
_entry.id   65435c8c51797161cc114185f87d821a
#
_cell.length_a   1.000
_cell.length_b   1.000
_cell.length_c   1.000
_cell.angle_alpha   90.00
_cell.angle_beta   90.00
_cell.angle_gamma   90.00
#
_symmetry.space_group_name_H-M   'P 1'
#
loop_
_entity.id
_entity.type
_entity.pdbx_description
1 polymer ?
#
loop_
_entity_poly.entity_id
_entity_poly.type
_entity_poly.pdbx_seq_one_letter_code
_entity_poly.pdbx_strand_id
1 'polypeptide(L)'
;MVFAFNGATLGSWAPRTPALSDQIGIGPGPFGLALLAASVGMLIAASVSGRIVERVGARAVIVASAIAVCLVLPLVGSAQSVLWLALALFGLGASSGVLDVSMNIAGVAVERAEGKPIMPLFHAGFSFGALAGSGGAALAASAGWSPLRHLVVAVLVGAVMLAAVVRVLPGVAPRTEQASGSPAAATPLVRRPALWLLAAIALCSAIAEGASSDWSALLLVNEQGASEGAAALAYAGFSLAMAFARLAGSWTQARFGSAKVLVSGAACAGTGLVAAAVAGMPAVSYVGFLLAGAGLAACFPIALGLAGEAGKRSDDSGGEREVAFVTAIAYTGFLAGPPVIGGIAQLTSLSASFVVVGLVAAVIAPAAVAATRFVAKERASRASSHAVR
;
A
#
# COMPACT_ATOMS: atom_id res chain seq x y z
N MET A 1 -6.75 8.33 13.67
CA MET A 1 -5.74 9.43 13.55
C MET A 1 -4.34 8.90 13.21
N VAL A 2 -3.75 7.88 13.88
CA VAL A 2 -2.41 7.35 13.52
C VAL A 2 -2.35 6.85 12.07
N PHE A 3 -3.35 6.08 11.62
CA PHE A 3 -3.47 5.67 10.21
C PHE A 3 -3.53 6.88 9.26
N ALA A 4 -4.29 7.93 9.64
CA ALA A 4 -4.36 9.15 8.84
C ALA A 4 -3.01 9.90 8.80
N PHE A 5 -2.27 9.93 9.91
CA PHE A 5 -0.91 10.49 9.94
C PHE A 5 0.03 9.74 8.99
N ASN A 6 0.02 8.40 9.02
CA ASN A 6 0.87 7.59 8.13
C ASN A 6 0.50 7.81 6.66
N GLY A 7 -0.81 7.85 6.35
CA GLY A 7 -1.28 8.19 5.00
C GLY A 7 -0.90 9.60 4.56
N ALA A 8 -1.04 10.59 5.45
CA ALA A 8 -0.66 11.97 5.16
C ALA A 8 0.84 12.12 4.89
N THR A 9 1.68 11.34 5.58
CA THR A 9 3.12 11.28 5.29
C THR A 9 3.37 10.87 3.84
N LEU A 10 2.78 9.76 3.39
CA LEU A 10 2.90 9.30 2.00
C LEU A 10 2.36 10.34 1.01
N GLY A 11 1.15 10.84 1.25
CA GLY A 11 0.52 11.85 0.40
C GLY A 11 1.28 13.17 0.33
N SER A 12 2.06 13.52 1.35
CA SER A 12 2.84 14.76 1.34
C SER A 12 4.11 14.65 0.49
N TRP A 13 4.83 13.55 0.50
CA TRP A 13 6.11 13.48 -0.23
C TRP A 13 5.97 12.86 -1.62
N ALA A 14 5.14 11.83 -1.81
CA ALA A 14 5.06 11.11 -3.07
C ALA A 14 4.65 12.01 -4.26
N PRO A 15 3.68 12.94 -4.16
CA PRO A 15 3.38 13.85 -5.25
C PRO A 15 4.46 14.92 -5.52
N ARG A 16 5.47 15.03 -4.65
CA ARG A 16 6.62 15.96 -4.84
C ARG A 16 7.80 15.30 -5.58
N THR A 17 7.60 14.09 -6.08
CA THR A 17 8.63 13.37 -6.85
C THR A 17 9.17 14.14 -8.07
N PRO A 18 8.38 14.92 -8.84
CA PRO A 18 8.94 15.77 -9.89
C PRO A 18 9.92 16.81 -9.34
N ALA A 19 9.51 17.59 -8.34
CA ALA A 19 10.37 18.61 -7.74
C ALA A 19 11.63 18.02 -7.08
N LEU A 20 11.56 16.83 -6.52
CA LEU A 20 12.73 16.12 -5.96
C LEU A 20 13.67 15.65 -7.06
N SER A 21 13.14 15.10 -8.16
CA SER A 21 13.90 14.67 -9.31
C SER A 21 14.64 15.86 -9.97
N ASP A 22 13.93 16.97 -10.17
CA ASP A 22 14.48 18.20 -10.75
C ASP A 22 15.52 18.85 -9.82
N GLN A 23 15.26 18.89 -8.50
CA GLN A 23 16.18 19.45 -7.50
C GLN A 23 17.54 18.75 -7.51
N ILE A 24 17.56 17.45 -7.78
CA ILE A 24 18.78 16.62 -7.80
C ILE A 24 19.34 16.51 -9.22
N GLY A 25 18.54 16.76 -10.26
CA GLY A 25 18.93 16.65 -11.66
C GLY A 25 19.05 15.19 -12.13
N ILE A 26 18.13 14.30 -11.72
CA ILE A 26 18.21 12.86 -12.04
C ILE A 26 17.01 12.39 -12.85
N GLY A 27 17.26 11.41 -13.72
CA GLY A 27 16.21 10.74 -14.50
C GLY A 27 15.49 9.63 -13.74
N PRO A 28 14.49 9.00 -14.38
CA PRO A 28 13.64 7.97 -13.76
C PRO A 28 14.40 6.75 -13.24
N GLY A 29 15.46 6.30 -13.92
CA GLY A 29 16.23 5.13 -13.49
C GLY A 29 16.88 5.31 -12.12
N PRO A 30 17.79 6.29 -11.93
CA PRO A 30 18.37 6.60 -10.61
C PRO A 30 17.32 6.94 -9.55
N PHE A 31 16.20 7.60 -9.93
CA PHE A 31 15.11 7.89 -9.02
C PHE A 31 14.42 6.61 -8.52
N GLY A 32 14.15 5.64 -9.41
CA GLY A 32 13.59 4.33 -9.05
C GLY A 32 14.50 3.53 -8.11
N LEU A 33 15.84 3.64 -8.26
CA LEU A 33 16.79 3.04 -7.32
C LEU A 33 16.76 3.74 -5.94
N ALA A 34 16.56 5.04 -5.89
CA ALA A 34 16.39 5.74 -4.62
C ALA A 34 15.08 5.32 -3.92
N LEU A 35 13.98 5.15 -4.66
CA LEU A 35 12.72 4.64 -4.14
C LEU A 35 12.83 3.20 -3.60
N LEU A 36 13.65 2.35 -4.24
CA LEU A 36 13.94 1.01 -3.73
C LEU A 36 14.45 1.05 -2.28
N ALA A 37 15.25 2.06 -1.92
CA ALA A 37 15.76 2.19 -0.56
C ALA A 37 14.63 2.35 0.48
N ALA A 38 13.55 3.06 0.15
CA ALA A 38 12.37 3.16 1.02
C ALA A 38 11.73 1.78 1.25
N SER A 39 11.56 1.00 0.19
CA SER A 39 10.98 -0.34 0.27
C SER A 39 11.85 -1.31 1.07
N VAL A 40 13.18 -1.24 0.89
CA VAL A 40 14.14 -2.03 1.68
C VAL A 40 14.06 -1.65 3.16
N GLY A 41 14.05 -0.36 3.47
CA GLY A 41 13.89 0.13 4.85
C GLY A 41 12.61 -0.38 5.49
N MET A 42 11.49 -0.27 4.79
CA MET A 42 10.19 -0.74 5.25
C MET A 42 10.19 -2.26 5.51
N LEU A 43 10.73 -3.06 4.60
CA LEU A 43 10.75 -4.53 4.72
C LEU A 43 11.60 -4.99 5.91
N ILE A 44 12.81 -4.43 6.07
CA ILE A 44 13.69 -4.74 7.19
C ILE A 44 13.01 -4.35 8.51
N ALA A 45 12.46 -3.14 8.59
CA ALA A 45 11.80 -2.64 9.77
C ALA A 45 10.56 -3.46 10.13
N ALA A 46 9.70 -3.79 9.17
CA ALA A 46 8.51 -4.60 9.38
C ALA A 46 8.87 -5.98 9.95
N SER A 47 9.96 -6.60 9.51
CA SER A 47 10.39 -7.94 9.94
C SER A 47 10.76 -8.01 11.43
N VAL A 48 11.20 -6.91 12.04
CA VAL A 48 11.61 -6.83 13.45
C VAL A 48 10.56 -6.15 14.34
N SER A 49 9.62 -5.43 13.75
CA SER A 49 8.65 -4.58 14.48
C SER A 49 7.81 -5.35 15.47
N GLY A 50 7.35 -6.56 15.13
CA GLY A 50 6.57 -7.39 16.04
C GLY A 50 7.29 -7.65 17.35
N ARG A 51 8.57 -8.06 17.28
CA ARG A 51 9.43 -8.31 18.47
C ARG A 51 9.67 -7.05 19.31
N ILE A 52 9.77 -5.89 18.65
CA ILE A 52 9.94 -4.61 19.35
C ILE A 52 8.65 -4.27 20.09
N VAL A 53 7.48 -4.41 19.43
CA VAL A 53 6.17 -4.17 20.04
C VAL A 53 5.93 -5.09 21.25
N GLU A 54 6.32 -6.37 21.15
CA GLU A 54 6.23 -7.32 22.26
C GLU A 54 7.05 -6.89 23.50
N ARG A 55 8.21 -6.27 23.27
CA ARG A 55 9.10 -5.88 24.37
C ARG A 55 8.75 -4.55 25.01
N VAL A 56 8.37 -3.55 24.22
CA VAL A 56 8.19 -2.17 24.71
C VAL A 56 6.75 -1.67 24.62
N GLY A 57 5.85 -2.47 24.04
CA GLY A 57 4.43 -2.14 23.90
C GLY A 57 4.13 -1.28 22.66
N ALA A 58 2.93 -1.50 22.08
CA ALA A 58 2.52 -0.86 20.83
C ALA A 58 2.53 0.68 20.91
N ARG A 59 2.06 1.27 22.02
CA ARG A 59 2.01 2.73 22.21
C ARG A 59 3.39 3.38 22.07
N ALA A 60 4.38 2.83 22.77
CA ALA A 60 5.74 3.40 22.75
C ALA A 60 6.35 3.32 21.35
N VAL A 61 6.14 2.18 20.65
CA VAL A 61 6.64 1.97 19.29
C VAL A 61 5.95 2.91 18.30
N ILE A 62 4.62 3.09 18.37
CA ILE A 62 3.88 4.04 17.53
C ILE A 62 4.42 5.47 17.72
N VAL A 63 4.60 5.91 18.95
CA VAL A 63 5.09 7.26 19.22
C VAL A 63 6.52 7.44 18.72
N ALA A 64 7.41 6.50 19.03
CA ALA A 64 8.81 6.58 18.60
C ALA A 64 8.95 6.57 17.07
N SER A 65 8.23 5.68 16.38
CA SER A 65 8.27 5.62 14.92
C SER A 65 7.64 6.84 14.26
N ALA A 66 6.54 7.39 14.80
CA ALA A 66 5.94 8.61 14.28
C ALA A 66 6.87 9.83 14.47
N ILE A 67 7.60 9.91 15.59
CA ILE A 67 8.64 10.93 15.78
C ILE A 67 9.77 10.72 14.76
N ALA A 68 10.22 9.49 14.53
CA ALA A 68 11.23 9.19 13.53
C ALA A 68 10.79 9.61 12.13
N VAL A 69 9.53 9.36 11.74
CA VAL A 69 8.94 9.86 10.48
C VAL A 69 9.03 11.38 10.42
N CYS A 70 8.64 12.10 11.49
CA CYS A 70 8.71 13.55 11.55
C CYS A 70 10.14 14.09 11.38
N LEU A 71 11.13 13.39 11.91
CA LEU A 71 12.54 13.81 11.81
C LEU A 71 13.13 13.52 10.41
N VAL A 72 12.72 12.43 9.79
CA VAL A 72 13.28 11.98 8.49
C VAL A 72 12.59 12.67 7.30
N LEU A 73 11.30 12.97 7.37
CA LEU A 73 10.56 13.52 6.25
C LEU A 73 11.15 14.83 5.69
N PRO A 74 11.62 15.81 6.49
CA PRO A 74 12.31 16.99 5.98
C PRO A 74 13.63 16.66 5.26
N LEU A 75 14.32 15.57 5.66
CA LEU A 75 15.57 15.15 5.00
C LEU A 75 15.32 14.70 3.56
N VAL A 76 14.14 14.12 3.26
CA VAL A 76 13.74 13.83 1.89
C VAL A 76 13.64 15.13 1.09
N GLY A 77 12.98 16.15 1.63
CA GLY A 77 12.80 17.44 0.97
C GLY A 77 14.11 18.25 0.78
N SER A 78 15.14 17.96 1.58
CA SER A 78 16.45 18.63 1.51
C SER A 78 17.47 17.87 0.65
N ALA A 79 17.08 16.78 0.00
CA ALA A 79 18.01 15.94 -0.76
C ALA A 79 18.65 16.70 -1.92
N GLN A 80 20.00 16.63 -2.01
CA GLN A 80 20.82 17.28 -3.04
C GLN A 80 21.61 16.26 -3.89
N SER A 81 21.44 14.98 -3.61
CA SER A 81 22.06 13.89 -4.36
C SER A 81 21.22 12.61 -4.27
N VAL A 82 21.44 11.70 -5.21
CA VAL A 82 20.79 10.38 -5.23
C VAL A 82 21.04 9.61 -3.94
N LEU A 83 22.28 9.64 -3.45
CA LEU A 83 22.65 8.93 -2.23
C LEU A 83 21.94 9.51 -0.99
N TRP A 84 21.87 10.86 -0.89
CA TRP A 84 21.13 11.51 0.17
C TRP A 84 19.66 11.14 0.13
N LEU A 85 19.03 11.24 -1.06
CA LEU A 85 17.63 10.85 -1.24
C LEU A 85 17.40 9.39 -0.84
N ALA A 86 18.27 8.47 -1.29
CA ALA A 86 18.16 7.05 -0.97
C ALA A 86 18.27 6.78 0.54
N LEU A 87 19.21 7.42 1.23
CA LEU A 87 19.36 7.28 2.69
C LEU A 87 18.18 7.87 3.46
N ALA A 88 17.68 9.03 3.03
CA ALA A 88 16.49 9.65 3.62
C ALA A 88 15.24 8.79 3.38
N LEU A 89 15.05 8.27 2.18
CA LEU A 89 13.95 7.36 1.85
C LEU A 89 14.07 6.02 2.57
N PHE A 90 15.28 5.46 2.75
CA PHE A 90 15.49 4.28 3.58
C PHE A 90 15.02 4.53 5.02
N GLY A 91 15.44 5.65 5.63
CA GLY A 91 15.01 6.03 6.97
C GLY A 91 13.50 6.26 7.07
N LEU A 92 12.90 6.89 6.05
CA LEU A 92 11.46 7.11 5.97
C LEU A 92 10.71 5.77 5.85
N GLY A 93 11.16 4.89 4.98
CA GLY A 93 10.60 3.55 4.82
C GLY A 93 10.70 2.72 6.09
N ALA A 94 11.87 2.75 6.75
CA ALA A 94 12.07 2.04 8.01
C ALA A 94 11.14 2.57 9.12
N SER A 95 11.07 3.87 9.32
CA SER A 95 10.21 4.47 10.34
C SER A 95 8.72 4.27 10.06
N SER A 96 8.29 4.43 8.79
CA SER A 96 6.91 4.15 8.37
C SER A 96 6.55 2.67 8.46
N GLY A 97 7.47 1.76 8.18
CA GLY A 97 7.26 0.31 8.32
C GLY A 97 7.06 -0.12 9.77
N VAL A 98 7.87 0.41 10.71
CA VAL A 98 7.64 0.19 12.15
C VAL A 98 6.29 0.75 12.58
N LEU A 99 5.96 1.96 12.12
CA LEU A 99 4.68 2.61 12.42
C LEU A 99 3.51 1.78 11.90
N ASP A 100 3.58 1.30 10.65
CA ASP A 100 2.53 0.52 10.02
C ASP A 100 2.24 -0.78 10.80
N VAL A 101 3.27 -1.56 11.11
CA VAL A 101 3.10 -2.80 11.88
C VAL A 101 2.53 -2.51 13.27
N SER A 102 3.09 -1.53 13.98
CA SER A 102 2.68 -1.22 15.36
C SER A 102 1.25 -0.66 15.44
N MET A 103 0.84 0.20 14.50
CA MET A 103 -0.52 0.73 14.48
C MET A 103 -1.54 -0.34 14.07
N ASN A 104 -1.19 -1.28 13.20
CA ASN A 104 -2.06 -2.40 12.85
C ASN A 104 -2.25 -3.35 14.03
N ILE A 105 -1.18 -3.69 14.79
CA ILE A 105 -1.28 -4.47 16.03
C ILE A 105 -2.20 -3.78 17.03
N ALA A 106 -2.03 -2.48 17.25
CA ALA A 106 -2.90 -1.71 18.13
C ALA A 106 -4.34 -1.66 17.61
N GLY A 107 -4.54 -1.50 16.30
CA GLY A 107 -5.85 -1.49 15.64
C GLY A 107 -6.62 -2.79 15.86
N VAL A 108 -5.97 -3.94 15.67
CA VAL A 108 -6.56 -5.26 15.93
C VAL A 108 -6.95 -5.42 17.41
N ALA A 109 -6.12 -4.92 18.33
CA ALA A 109 -6.45 -4.98 19.76
C ALA A 109 -7.69 -4.14 20.11
N VAL A 110 -7.82 -2.95 19.52
CA VAL A 110 -9.02 -2.10 19.67
C VAL A 110 -10.25 -2.77 19.06
N GLU A 111 -10.14 -3.34 17.86
CA GLU A 111 -11.21 -4.05 17.19
C GLU A 111 -11.75 -5.22 18.05
N ARG A 112 -10.84 -5.99 18.65
CA ARG A 112 -11.21 -7.08 19.57
C ARG A 112 -11.90 -6.56 20.84
N ALA A 113 -11.44 -5.43 21.39
CA ALA A 113 -12.03 -4.82 22.59
C ALA A 113 -13.44 -4.27 22.32
N GLU A 114 -13.66 -3.67 21.14
CA GLU A 114 -14.96 -3.13 20.73
C GLU A 114 -15.94 -4.21 20.24
N GLY A 115 -15.46 -5.41 19.89
CA GLY A 115 -16.27 -6.50 19.34
C GLY A 115 -16.92 -6.20 17.99
N LYS A 116 -16.37 -5.25 17.21
CA LYS A 116 -16.89 -4.80 15.92
C LYS A 116 -15.76 -4.70 14.90
N PRO A 117 -15.98 -5.07 13.62
CA PRO A 117 -14.97 -4.99 12.56
C PRO A 117 -14.71 -3.53 12.17
N ILE A 118 -13.77 -2.85 12.84
CA ILE A 118 -13.43 -1.43 12.63
C ILE A 118 -12.11 -1.23 11.86
N MET A 119 -11.34 -2.27 11.58
CA MET A 119 -10.11 -2.17 10.79
C MET A 119 -10.31 -1.49 9.42
N PRO A 120 -11.42 -1.74 8.69
CA PRO A 120 -11.68 -1.01 7.44
C PRO A 120 -11.76 0.51 7.61
N LEU A 121 -12.28 1.01 8.75
CA LEU A 121 -12.32 2.44 9.06
C LEU A 121 -10.92 3.01 9.30
N PHE A 122 -10.01 2.23 9.91
CA PHE A 122 -8.64 2.66 10.11
C PHE A 122 -7.91 2.79 8.76
N HIS A 123 -8.07 1.81 7.86
CA HIS A 123 -7.50 1.87 6.51
C HIS A 123 -8.14 2.97 5.63
N ALA A 124 -9.44 3.24 5.80
CA ALA A 124 -10.07 4.42 5.18
C ALA A 124 -9.43 5.71 5.73
N GLY A 125 -9.15 5.77 7.04
CA GLY A 125 -8.42 6.86 7.67
C GLY A 125 -7.04 7.09 7.04
N PHE A 126 -6.30 6.03 6.71
CA PHE A 126 -5.04 6.12 5.96
C PHE A 126 -5.26 6.78 4.58
N SER A 127 -6.27 6.32 3.81
CA SER A 127 -6.56 6.87 2.48
C SER A 127 -6.99 8.34 2.53
N PHE A 128 -7.79 8.74 3.54
CA PHE A 128 -8.13 10.15 3.75
C PHE A 128 -6.93 10.99 4.18
N GLY A 129 -6.01 10.41 4.95
CA GLY A 129 -4.73 11.03 5.27
C GLY A 129 -3.89 11.26 4.02
N ALA A 130 -3.77 10.24 3.16
CA ALA A 130 -3.05 10.35 1.89
C ALA A 130 -3.67 11.41 0.97
N LEU A 131 -5.00 11.48 0.91
CA LEU A 131 -5.71 12.53 0.20
C LEU A 131 -5.38 13.92 0.75
N ALA A 132 -5.43 14.11 2.07
CA ALA A 132 -5.14 15.38 2.72
C ALA A 132 -3.67 15.80 2.50
N GLY A 133 -2.72 14.87 2.62
CA GLY A 133 -1.31 15.10 2.31
C GLY A 133 -1.07 15.50 0.86
N SER A 134 -1.72 14.80 -0.09
CA SER A 134 -1.61 15.10 -1.53
C SER A 134 -2.26 16.43 -1.89
N GLY A 135 -3.38 16.78 -1.25
CA GLY A 135 -3.97 18.11 -1.38
C GLY A 135 -3.04 19.20 -0.85
N GLY A 136 -2.40 18.98 0.30
CA GLY A 136 -1.36 19.85 0.84
C GLY A 136 -0.16 19.98 -0.09
N ALA A 137 0.28 18.88 -0.72
CA ALA A 137 1.35 18.90 -1.71
C ALA A 137 0.97 19.71 -2.95
N ALA A 138 -0.26 19.57 -3.44
CA ALA A 138 -0.78 20.34 -4.57
C ALA A 138 -0.80 21.83 -4.27
N LEU A 139 -1.32 22.23 -3.10
CA LEU A 139 -1.35 23.62 -2.67
C LEU A 139 0.06 24.21 -2.50
N ALA A 140 0.97 23.48 -1.86
CA ALA A 140 2.35 23.91 -1.66
C ALA A 140 3.09 24.05 -3.01
N ALA A 141 2.91 23.12 -3.93
CA ALA A 141 3.49 23.19 -5.26
C ALA A 141 2.92 24.36 -6.06
N SER A 142 1.60 24.57 -6.05
CA SER A 142 0.95 25.70 -6.72
C SER A 142 1.39 27.06 -6.14
N ALA A 143 1.76 27.11 -4.86
CA ALA A 143 2.31 28.29 -4.22
C ALA A 143 3.84 28.45 -4.41
N GLY A 144 4.48 27.60 -5.22
CA GLY A 144 5.92 27.64 -5.49
C GLY A 144 6.79 27.26 -4.27
N TRP A 145 6.29 26.47 -3.33
CA TRP A 145 7.08 26.06 -2.16
C TRP A 145 8.08 24.96 -2.55
N SER A 146 9.30 25.09 -2.09
CA SER A 146 10.27 23.99 -2.21
C SER A 146 9.78 22.73 -1.49
N PRO A 147 10.26 21.52 -1.91
CA PRO A 147 9.95 20.28 -1.21
C PRO A 147 10.24 20.36 0.30
N LEU A 148 11.40 20.91 0.68
CA LEU A 148 11.77 21.06 2.09
C LEU A 148 10.76 21.90 2.88
N ARG A 149 10.39 23.10 2.37
CA ARG A 149 9.43 23.97 3.04
C ARG A 149 8.09 23.28 3.24
N HIS A 150 7.59 22.61 2.21
CA HIS A 150 6.34 21.85 2.28
C HIS A 150 6.41 20.75 3.35
N LEU A 151 7.46 19.89 3.30
CA LEU A 151 7.56 18.74 4.19
C LEU A 151 7.83 19.15 5.65
N VAL A 152 8.50 20.26 5.91
CA VAL A 152 8.61 20.83 7.26
C VAL A 152 7.22 21.23 7.79
N VAL A 153 6.40 21.92 6.98
CA VAL A 153 5.03 22.28 7.40
C VAL A 153 4.17 21.05 7.62
N ALA A 154 4.27 20.05 6.75
CA ALA A 154 3.57 18.77 6.91
C ALA A 154 3.95 18.07 8.23
N VAL A 155 5.24 18.10 8.61
CA VAL A 155 5.72 17.56 9.89
C VAL A 155 5.14 18.34 11.08
N LEU A 156 5.08 19.65 11.03
CA LEU A 156 4.49 20.45 12.12
C LEU A 156 3.01 20.11 12.32
N VAL A 157 2.24 19.98 11.24
CA VAL A 157 0.84 19.53 11.29
C VAL A 157 0.74 18.11 11.84
N GLY A 158 1.59 17.20 11.36
CA GLY A 158 1.65 15.80 11.82
C GLY A 158 2.01 15.68 13.30
N ALA A 159 2.95 16.50 13.80
CA ALA A 159 3.34 16.56 15.20
C ALA A 159 2.17 17.01 16.09
N VAL A 160 1.39 18.00 15.66
CA VAL A 160 0.17 18.43 16.37
C VAL A 160 -0.86 17.30 16.42
N MET A 161 -1.08 16.62 15.30
CA MET A 161 -1.97 15.43 15.25
C MET A 161 -1.51 14.34 16.21
N LEU A 162 -0.20 14.03 16.22
CA LEU A 162 0.37 13.03 17.11
C LEU A 162 0.21 13.43 18.58
N ALA A 163 0.51 14.68 18.94
CA ALA A 163 0.36 15.19 20.29
C ALA A 163 -1.09 15.11 20.80
N ALA A 164 -2.07 15.34 19.92
CA ALA A 164 -3.50 15.22 20.25
C ALA A 164 -3.92 13.78 20.58
N VAL A 165 -3.24 12.76 20.01
CA VAL A 165 -3.66 11.35 20.09
C VAL A 165 -2.83 10.55 21.07
N VAL A 166 -1.60 10.98 21.36
CA VAL A 166 -0.65 10.19 22.15
C VAL A 166 -1.21 9.75 23.52
N ARG A 167 -2.07 10.57 24.13
CA ARG A 167 -2.66 10.29 25.45
C ARG A 167 -3.75 9.22 25.41
N VAL A 168 -4.43 9.06 24.28
CA VAL A 168 -5.55 8.11 24.10
C VAL A 168 -5.14 6.82 23.40
N LEU A 169 -3.87 6.69 22.99
CA LEU A 169 -3.38 5.45 22.40
C LEU A 169 -3.45 4.31 23.44
N PRO A 170 -3.99 3.14 23.06
CA PRO A 170 -4.07 2.02 23.97
C PRO A 170 -2.67 1.52 24.37
N GLY A 171 -2.47 1.31 25.66
CA GLY A 171 -1.24 0.73 26.21
C GLY A 171 -1.22 -0.79 26.09
N VAL A 172 -1.60 -1.33 24.94
CA VAL A 172 -1.75 -2.79 24.75
C VAL A 172 -0.39 -3.44 24.69
N ALA A 173 -0.06 -4.22 25.72
CA ALA A 173 0.97 -5.24 25.59
C ALA A 173 0.39 -6.37 24.75
N PRO A 174 1.07 -6.82 23.68
CA PRO A 174 0.60 -7.98 22.93
C PRO A 174 0.54 -9.18 23.87
N ARG A 175 -0.62 -9.82 23.93
CA ARG A 175 -0.70 -11.17 24.46
C ARG A 175 0.02 -12.04 23.44
N THR A 176 1.09 -12.67 23.86
CA THR A 176 1.71 -13.78 23.14
C THR A 176 0.65 -14.90 23.11
N GLU A 177 -0.19 -14.92 22.09
CA GLU A 177 -0.86 -16.16 21.74
C GLU A 177 0.26 -17.08 21.27
N GLN A 178 0.72 -17.90 22.20
CA GLN A 178 1.51 -19.06 21.85
C GLN A 178 0.72 -19.79 20.76
N ALA A 179 1.31 -19.89 19.59
CA ALA A 179 0.87 -20.81 18.56
C ALA A 179 1.05 -22.23 19.11
N SER A 180 0.18 -22.64 20.02
CA SER A 180 0.04 -24.01 20.51
C SER A 180 -0.82 -24.77 19.53
N GLY A 181 -0.25 -25.13 18.43
CA GLY A 181 -0.82 -26.03 17.43
C GLY A 181 0.29 -26.90 16.90
N SER A 182 0.33 -28.18 17.36
CA SER A 182 1.13 -29.24 16.73
C SER A 182 1.04 -29.14 15.20
N PRO A 183 2.14 -29.31 14.46
CA PRO A 183 2.09 -29.35 13.01
C PRO A 183 1.44 -30.66 12.57
N ALA A 184 0.11 -30.65 12.43
CA ALA A 184 -0.50 -31.65 11.56
C ALA A 184 0.15 -31.51 10.19
N ALA A 185 0.42 -32.63 9.50
CA ALA A 185 1.13 -32.72 8.23
C ALA A 185 0.40 -31.87 7.15
N ALA A 186 0.67 -30.57 7.17
CA ALA A 186 0.07 -29.62 6.24
C ALA A 186 0.81 -29.69 4.91
N THR A 187 0.07 -29.75 3.82
CA THR A 187 0.63 -29.63 2.46
C THR A 187 1.53 -28.39 2.40
N PRO A 188 2.77 -28.49 1.91
CA PRO A 188 3.65 -27.34 1.79
C PRO A 188 2.97 -26.22 0.99
N LEU A 189 3.00 -24.98 1.51
CA LEU A 189 2.33 -23.82 0.91
C LEU A 189 2.68 -23.63 -0.57
N VAL A 190 3.96 -23.86 -0.90
CA VAL A 190 4.49 -23.78 -2.28
C VAL A 190 3.85 -24.75 -3.27
N ARG A 191 3.20 -25.82 -2.80
CA ARG A 191 2.50 -26.80 -3.65
C ARG A 191 1.02 -26.50 -3.86
N ARG A 192 0.53 -25.39 -3.31
CA ARG A 192 -0.89 -25.00 -3.41
C ARG A 192 -1.09 -23.93 -4.49
N PRO A 193 -1.61 -24.27 -5.69
CA PRO A 193 -1.79 -23.32 -6.80
C PRO A 193 -2.68 -22.14 -6.43
N ALA A 194 -3.70 -22.37 -5.60
CA ALA A 194 -4.58 -21.28 -5.13
C ALA A 194 -3.80 -20.16 -4.45
N LEU A 195 -2.79 -20.48 -3.61
CA LEU A 195 -2.00 -19.47 -2.90
C LEU A 195 -1.10 -18.65 -3.84
N TRP A 196 -0.55 -19.26 -4.88
CA TRP A 196 0.23 -18.54 -5.89
C TRP A 196 -0.63 -17.59 -6.71
N LEU A 197 -1.87 -17.96 -7.04
CA LEU A 197 -2.81 -17.08 -7.74
C LEU A 197 -3.23 -15.91 -6.85
N LEU A 198 -3.51 -16.15 -5.56
CA LEU A 198 -3.81 -15.10 -4.59
C LEU A 198 -2.61 -14.19 -4.37
N ALA A 199 -1.40 -14.75 -4.30
CA ALA A 199 -0.16 -13.99 -4.21
C ALA A 199 0.07 -13.13 -5.47
N ALA A 200 -0.22 -13.65 -6.67
CA ALA A 200 -0.15 -12.88 -7.90
C ALA A 200 -1.15 -11.72 -7.91
N ILE A 201 -2.38 -11.91 -7.43
CA ILE A 201 -3.37 -10.82 -7.30
C ILE A 201 -2.84 -9.73 -6.36
N ALA A 202 -2.36 -10.11 -5.19
CA ALA A 202 -1.83 -9.17 -4.20
C ALA A 202 -0.56 -8.45 -4.70
N LEU A 203 0.34 -9.17 -5.40
CA LEU A 203 1.55 -8.62 -6.02
C LEU A 203 1.21 -7.59 -7.10
N CYS A 204 0.31 -7.95 -8.05
CA CYS A 204 -0.11 -7.04 -9.12
C CYS A 204 -0.79 -5.79 -8.56
N SER A 205 -1.61 -5.95 -7.51
CA SER A 205 -2.24 -4.83 -6.81
C SER A 205 -1.20 -3.92 -6.16
N ALA A 206 -0.20 -4.49 -5.47
CA ALA A 206 0.87 -3.74 -4.81
C ALA A 206 1.74 -2.96 -5.81
N ILE A 207 2.09 -3.57 -6.95
CA ILE A 207 2.84 -2.89 -8.02
C ILE A 207 2.03 -1.71 -8.57
N ALA A 208 0.73 -1.91 -8.86
CA ALA A 208 -0.10 -0.87 -9.46
C ALA A 208 -0.39 0.29 -8.47
N GLU A 209 -0.59 -0.01 -7.19
CA GLU A 209 -0.75 0.99 -6.13
C GLU A 209 0.54 1.78 -5.94
N GLY A 210 1.70 1.10 -5.82
CA GLY A 210 3.00 1.74 -5.68
C GLY A 210 3.37 2.60 -6.90
N ALA A 211 3.12 2.11 -8.12
CA ALA A 211 3.31 2.89 -9.33
C ALA A 211 2.48 4.18 -9.34
N SER A 212 1.22 4.08 -8.92
CA SER A 212 0.32 5.24 -8.88
C SER A 212 0.74 6.27 -7.84
N SER A 213 1.27 5.84 -6.68
CA SER A 213 1.78 6.76 -5.66
C SER A 213 3.06 7.47 -6.06
N ASP A 214 4.02 6.74 -6.62
CA ASP A 214 5.39 7.21 -6.77
C ASP A 214 5.65 7.90 -8.12
N TRP A 215 4.89 7.53 -9.15
CA TRP A 215 5.18 7.92 -10.53
C TRP A 215 4.06 8.72 -11.22
N SER A 216 2.84 8.79 -10.65
CA SER A 216 1.73 9.51 -11.31
C SER A 216 2.04 10.99 -11.53
N ALA A 217 2.62 11.66 -10.55
CA ALA A 217 2.98 13.07 -10.67
C ALA A 217 4.08 13.28 -11.71
N LEU A 218 5.10 12.41 -11.74
CA LEU A 218 6.17 12.45 -12.76
C LEU A 218 5.62 12.24 -14.18
N LEU A 219 4.67 11.31 -14.38
CA LEU A 219 4.01 11.11 -15.68
C LEU A 219 3.34 12.40 -16.15
N LEU A 220 2.55 13.05 -15.29
CA LEU A 220 1.81 14.24 -15.69
C LEU A 220 2.73 15.45 -15.94
N VAL A 221 3.77 15.64 -15.12
CA VAL A 221 4.71 16.76 -15.32
C VAL A 221 5.56 16.52 -16.56
N ASN A 222 6.24 15.38 -16.65
CA ASN A 222 7.29 15.16 -17.63
C ASN A 222 6.75 14.86 -19.05
N GLU A 223 5.59 14.21 -19.14
CA GLU A 223 5.08 13.74 -20.44
C GLU A 223 3.76 14.41 -20.86
N GLN A 224 3.06 15.07 -19.94
CA GLN A 224 1.77 15.69 -20.24
C GLN A 224 1.73 17.21 -19.99
N GLY A 225 2.86 17.80 -19.57
CA GLY A 225 3.02 19.24 -19.39
C GLY A 225 2.18 19.83 -18.25
N ALA A 226 1.73 19.03 -17.29
CA ALA A 226 1.00 19.52 -16.13
C ALA A 226 1.94 20.28 -15.19
N SER A 227 1.43 21.30 -14.49
CA SER A 227 2.17 21.92 -13.40
C SER A 227 2.30 20.92 -12.22
N GLU A 228 3.32 21.07 -11.37
CA GLU A 228 3.51 20.19 -10.21
C GLU A 228 2.26 20.14 -9.30
N GLY A 229 1.63 21.30 -9.07
CA GLY A 229 0.43 21.38 -8.25
C GLY A 229 -0.75 20.59 -8.86
N ALA A 230 -0.95 20.68 -10.19
CA ALA A 230 -1.95 19.91 -10.89
C ALA A 230 -1.59 18.41 -10.87
N ALA A 231 -0.34 18.06 -11.13
CA ALA A 231 0.10 16.66 -11.13
C ALA A 231 -0.09 15.95 -9.78
N ALA A 232 0.08 16.66 -8.67
CA ALA A 232 -0.18 16.13 -7.34
C ALA A 232 -1.65 15.69 -7.13
N LEU A 233 -2.59 16.28 -7.87
CA LEU A 233 -4.01 15.91 -7.82
C LEU A 233 -4.29 14.51 -8.39
N ALA A 234 -3.40 13.95 -9.20
CA ALA A 234 -3.56 12.59 -9.72
C ALA A 234 -3.57 11.56 -8.58
N TYR A 235 -2.57 11.62 -7.72
CA TYR A 235 -2.52 10.73 -6.55
C TYR A 235 -3.60 11.08 -5.50
N ALA A 236 -3.96 12.35 -5.35
CA ALA A 236 -5.09 12.75 -4.50
C ALA A 236 -6.40 12.12 -4.99
N GLY A 237 -6.68 12.16 -6.28
CA GLY A 237 -7.85 11.51 -6.90
C GLY A 237 -7.84 9.99 -6.74
N PHE A 238 -6.69 9.35 -7.00
CA PHE A 238 -6.50 7.93 -6.76
C PHE A 238 -6.82 7.54 -5.30
N SER A 239 -6.26 8.28 -4.33
CA SER A 239 -6.46 8.03 -2.90
C SER A 239 -7.91 8.27 -2.46
N LEU A 240 -8.56 9.30 -3.02
CA LEU A 240 -9.98 9.60 -2.77
C LEU A 240 -10.87 8.45 -3.23
N ALA A 241 -10.70 8.03 -4.49
CA ALA A 241 -11.48 6.94 -5.08
C ALA A 241 -11.27 5.62 -4.31
N MET A 242 -10.02 5.35 -3.93
CA MET A 242 -9.67 4.18 -3.11
C MET A 242 -10.33 4.22 -1.73
N ALA A 243 -10.35 5.38 -1.06
CA ALA A 243 -10.98 5.54 0.24
C ALA A 243 -12.48 5.20 0.19
N PHE A 244 -13.20 5.78 -0.75
CA PHE A 244 -14.63 5.50 -0.91
C PHE A 244 -14.92 4.06 -1.31
N ALA A 245 -14.12 3.50 -2.23
CA ALA A 245 -14.28 2.11 -2.64
C ALA A 245 -13.98 1.12 -1.50
N ARG A 246 -12.99 1.41 -0.62
CA ARG A 246 -12.72 0.62 0.59
C ARG A 246 -13.89 0.64 1.57
N LEU A 247 -14.56 1.79 1.77
CA LEU A 247 -15.76 1.88 2.61
C LEU A 247 -16.92 1.02 2.08
N ALA A 248 -17.06 0.92 0.76
CA ALA A 248 -18.07 0.08 0.11
C ALA A 248 -17.63 -1.39 -0.05
N GLY A 249 -16.37 -1.73 0.27
CA GLY A 249 -15.73 -3.00 -0.06
C GLY A 249 -16.45 -4.23 0.49
N SER A 250 -16.81 -4.22 1.77
CA SER A 250 -17.53 -5.33 2.42
C SER A 250 -18.93 -5.53 1.83
N TRP A 251 -19.65 -4.46 1.56
CA TRP A 251 -20.97 -4.51 0.93
C TRP A 251 -20.88 -5.03 -0.51
N THR A 252 -19.94 -4.54 -1.32
CA THR A 252 -19.75 -4.99 -2.70
C THR A 252 -19.37 -6.47 -2.75
N GLN A 253 -18.47 -6.90 -1.87
CA GLN A 253 -18.04 -8.30 -1.79
C GLN A 253 -19.20 -9.21 -1.36
N ALA A 254 -19.99 -8.83 -0.36
CA ALA A 254 -21.16 -9.58 0.07
C ALA A 254 -22.25 -9.66 -1.02
N ARG A 255 -22.45 -8.57 -1.79
CA ARG A 255 -23.50 -8.49 -2.81
C ARG A 255 -23.14 -9.19 -4.12
N PHE A 256 -21.89 -9.10 -4.56
CA PHE A 256 -21.45 -9.56 -5.89
C PHE A 256 -20.48 -10.75 -5.84
N GLY A 257 -19.88 -11.01 -4.68
CA GLY A 257 -18.88 -12.05 -4.47
C GLY A 257 -17.46 -11.62 -4.88
N SER A 258 -16.46 -12.26 -4.26
CA SER A 258 -15.03 -11.91 -4.42
C SER A 258 -14.56 -11.93 -5.87
N ALA A 259 -14.97 -12.94 -6.68
CA ALA A 259 -14.52 -13.07 -8.06
C ALA A 259 -14.96 -11.88 -8.93
N LYS A 260 -16.22 -11.49 -8.86
CA LYS A 260 -16.74 -10.37 -9.68
C LYS A 260 -16.11 -9.04 -9.26
N VAL A 261 -15.94 -8.81 -7.95
CA VAL A 261 -15.30 -7.59 -7.44
C VAL A 261 -13.85 -7.50 -7.91
N LEU A 262 -13.08 -8.60 -7.84
CA LEU A 262 -11.70 -8.64 -8.32
C LEU A 262 -11.61 -8.42 -9.84
N VAL A 263 -12.47 -9.06 -10.63
CA VAL A 263 -12.47 -8.94 -12.11
C VAL A 263 -12.85 -7.53 -12.55
N SER A 264 -13.92 -6.96 -11.98
CA SER A 264 -14.33 -5.58 -12.31
C SER A 264 -13.30 -4.56 -11.82
N GLY A 265 -12.72 -4.77 -10.63
CA GLY A 265 -11.64 -3.94 -10.11
C GLY A 265 -10.40 -3.96 -11.00
N ALA A 266 -9.97 -5.15 -11.44
CA ALA A 266 -8.86 -5.29 -12.37
C ALA A 266 -9.12 -4.62 -13.73
N ALA A 267 -10.33 -4.75 -14.27
CA ALA A 267 -10.73 -4.08 -15.50
C ALA A 267 -10.70 -2.55 -15.34
N CYS A 268 -11.28 -2.01 -14.27
CA CYS A 268 -11.24 -0.57 -13.97
C CYS A 268 -9.78 -0.07 -13.80
N ALA A 269 -8.97 -0.78 -13.02
CA ALA A 269 -7.60 -0.37 -12.77
C ALA A 269 -6.73 -0.47 -14.03
N GLY A 270 -6.79 -1.59 -14.73
CA GLY A 270 -6.00 -1.81 -15.94
C GLY A 270 -6.36 -0.80 -17.04
N THR A 271 -7.65 -0.61 -17.34
CA THR A 271 -8.09 0.35 -18.35
C THR A 271 -7.79 1.79 -17.92
N GLY A 272 -7.97 2.13 -16.65
CA GLY A 272 -7.66 3.46 -16.10
C GLY A 272 -6.19 3.81 -16.25
N LEU A 273 -5.28 2.91 -15.84
CA LEU A 273 -3.83 3.14 -15.94
C LEU A 273 -3.34 3.20 -17.39
N VAL A 274 -3.86 2.32 -18.27
CA VAL A 274 -3.53 2.39 -19.71
C VAL A 274 -4.04 3.69 -20.32
N ALA A 275 -5.28 4.09 -20.03
CA ALA A 275 -5.84 5.34 -20.54
C ALA A 275 -5.04 6.55 -20.05
N ALA A 276 -4.64 6.59 -18.78
CA ALA A 276 -3.79 7.64 -18.22
C ALA A 276 -2.43 7.74 -18.95
N ALA A 277 -1.89 6.59 -19.38
CA ALA A 277 -0.60 6.51 -20.06
C ALA A 277 -0.66 7.00 -21.51
N VAL A 278 -1.67 6.56 -22.29
CA VAL A 278 -1.68 6.74 -23.75
C VAL A 278 -2.38 7.99 -24.23
N ALA A 279 -3.23 8.61 -23.41
CA ALA A 279 -4.06 9.73 -23.83
C ALA A 279 -3.28 11.04 -24.02
N GLY A 280 -2.11 11.19 -23.40
CA GLY A 280 -1.29 12.42 -23.48
C GLY A 280 -2.00 13.68 -22.92
N MET A 281 -3.11 13.52 -22.20
CA MET A 281 -3.97 14.58 -21.68
C MET A 281 -4.18 14.43 -20.17
N PRO A 282 -3.81 15.42 -19.35
CA PRO A 282 -3.97 15.37 -17.90
C PRO A 282 -5.40 15.02 -17.43
N ALA A 283 -6.41 15.54 -18.12
CA ALA A 283 -7.83 15.27 -17.77
C ALA A 283 -8.18 13.77 -17.83
N VAL A 284 -7.70 13.06 -18.85
CA VAL A 284 -7.91 11.61 -18.98
C VAL A 284 -7.11 10.87 -17.93
N SER A 285 -5.90 11.33 -17.61
CA SER A 285 -5.05 10.73 -16.58
C SER A 285 -5.69 10.85 -15.19
N TYR A 286 -6.31 11.97 -14.83
CA TYR A 286 -7.03 12.09 -13.57
C TYR A 286 -8.17 11.07 -13.47
N VAL A 287 -8.98 10.92 -14.52
CA VAL A 287 -10.05 9.90 -14.57
C VAL A 287 -9.45 8.50 -14.49
N GLY A 288 -8.35 8.26 -15.19
CA GLY A 288 -7.63 6.99 -15.17
C GLY A 288 -7.13 6.62 -13.77
N PHE A 289 -6.53 7.56 -13.03
CA PHE A 289 -6.09 7.33 -11.64
C PHE A 289 -7.25 7.19 -10.67
N LEU A 290 -8.37 7.90 -10.85
CA LEU A 290 -9.60 7.66 -10.09
C LEU A 290 -10.11 6.22 -10.30
N LEU A 291 -10.20 5.76 -11.55
CA LEU A 291 -10.60 4.38 -11.87
C LEU A 291 -9.63 3.35 -11.29
N ALA A 292 -8.32 3.63 -11.34
CA ALA A 292 -7.30 2.75 -10.78
C ALA A 292 -7.45 2.63 -9.25
N GLY A 293 -7.64 3.75 -8.56
CA GLY A 293 -7.84 3.76 -7.11
C GLY A 293 -9.11 3.00 -6.70
N ALA A 294 -10.22 3.22 -7.37
CA ALA A 294 -11.46 2.49 -7.12
C ALA A 294 -11.30 1.00 -7.41
N GLY A 295 -10.65 0.64 -8.51
CA GLY A 295 -10.48 -0.74 -8.96
C GLY A 295 -9.56 -1.57 -8.05
N LEU A 296 -8.46 -0.98 -7.57
CA LEU A 296 -7.47 -1.69 -6.73
C LEU A 296 -7.91 -1.79 -5.26
N ALA A 297 -8.84 -0.96 -4.82
CA ALA A 297 -9.20 -0.80 -3.41
C ALA A 297 -9.49 -2.12 -2.67
N ALA A 298 -10.14 -3.08 -3.33
CA ALA A 298 -10.53 -4.36 -2.75
C ALA A 298 -9.59 -5.53 -3.13
N CYS A 299 -8.66 -5.34 -4.09
CA CYS A 299 -7.88 -6.45 -4.64
C CYS A 299 -6.96 -7.09 -3.59
N PHE A 300 -6.17 -6.28 -2.91
CA PHE A 300 -5.26 -6.76 -1.88
C PHE A 300 -6.01 -7.37 -0.67
N PRO A 301 -7.00 -6.69 -0.05
CA PRO A 301 -7.75 -7.25 1.07
C PRO A 301 -8.47 -8.55 0.76
N ILE A 302 -9.10 -8.65 -0.43
CA ILE A 302 -9.81 -9.88 -0.84
C ILE A 302 -8.82 -11.03 -1.04
N ALA A 303 -7.66 -10.78 -1.64
CA ALA A 303 -6.64 -11.82 -1.83
C ALA A 303 -6.16 -12.39 -0.48
N LEU A 304 -5.90 -11.52 0.50
CA LEU A 304 -5.51 -11.94 1.85
C LEU A 304 -6.64 -12.67 2.57
N GLY A 305 -7.88 -12.17 2.48
CA GLY A 305 -9.05 -12.82 3.07
C GLY A 305 -9.24 -14.24 2.53
N LEU A 306 -9.17 -14.42 1.21
CA LEU A 306 -9.27 -15.74 0.58
C LEU A 306 -8.10 -16.66 0.95
N ALA A 307 -6.89 -16.13 1.14
CA ALA A 307 -5.75 -16.90 1.62
C ALA A 307 -5.96 -17.40 3.05
N GLY A 308 -6.42 -16.52 3.94
CA GLY A 308 -6.79 -16.88 5.31
C GLY A 308 -7.85 -17.97 5.35
N GLU A 309 -8.93 -17.80 4.59
CA GLU A 309 -9.98 -18.81 4.48
C GLU A 309 -9.49 -20.15 3.91
N ALA A 310 -8.56 -20.12 2.96
CA ALA A 310 -7.97 -21.35 2.40
C ALA A 310 -7.13 -22.12 3.43
N GLY A 311 -6.62 -21.46 4.48
CA GLY A 311 -5.86 -22.06 5.56
C GLY A 311 -6.67 -22.48 6.78
N LYS A 312 -7.94 -22.04 6.92
CA LYS A 312 -8.79 -22.36 8.06
C LYS A 312 -9.01 -23.86 8.21
N ARG A 313 -9.04 -24.31 9.49
CA ARG A 313 -9.38 -25.67 9.91
C ARG A 313 -10.89 -25.76 10.18
N SER A 314 -11.35 -26.97 10.51
CA SER A 314 -12.76 -27.23 10.86
C SER A 314 -13.24 -26.50 12.12
N ASP A 315 -12.32 -26.13 13.01
CA ASP A 315 -12.55 -25.35 14.25
C ASP A 315 -12.42 -23.83 14.04
N ASP A 316 -12.39 -23.37 12.78
CA ASP A 316 -12.22 -21.97 12.36
C ASP A 316 -10.84 -21.35 12.72
N SER A 317 -9.90 -22.16 13.23
CA SER A 317 -8.51 -21.74 13.51
C SER A 317 -7.61 -21.88 12.30
N GLY A 318 -6.48 -21.14 12.28
CA GLY A 318 -5.46 -21.22 11.24
C GLY A 318 -5.69 -20.23 10.09
N GLY A 319 -4.82 -20.31 9.08
CA GLY A 319 -4.82 -19.41 7.92
C GLY A 319 -3.73 -18.34 7.98
N GLU A 320 -3.11 -18.12 9.12
CA GLU A 320 -2.06 -17.10 9.31
C GLU A 320 -0.83 -17.36 8.42
N ARG A 321 -0.48 -18.63 8.21
CA ARG A 321 0.65 -19.04 7.36
C ARG A 321 0.39 -18.74 5.89
N GLU A 322 -0.85 -18.97 5.43
CA GLU A 322 -1.29 -18.69 4.08
C GLU A 322 -1.33 -17.18 3.81
N VAL A 323 -1.85 -16.41 4.75
CA VAL A 323 -1.84 -14.94 4.69
C VAL A 323 -0.40 -14.43 4.65
N ALA A 324 0.48 -14.92 5.55
CA ALA A 324 1.88 -14.53 5.57
C ALA A 324 2.61 -14.84 4.26
N PHE A 325 2.34 -16.00 3.65
CA PHE A 325 2.91 -16.40 2.37
C PHE A 325 2.50 -15.43 1.25
N VAL A 326 1.20 -15.12 1.14
CA VAL A 326 0.67 -14.20 0.13
C VAL A 326 1.22 -12.78 0.34
N THR A 327 1.25 -12.31 1.59
CA THR A 327 1.77 -10.98 1.95
C THR A 327 3.26 -10.85 1.63
N ALA A 328 4.07 -11.87 1.94
CA ALA A 328 5.50 -11.85 1.66
C ALA A 328 5.80 -11.69 0.16
N ILE A 329 5.04 -12.40 -0.70
CA ILE A 329 5.16 -12.26 -2.15
C ILE A 329 4.69 -10.88 -2.60
N ALA A 330 3.56 -10.39 -2.09
CA ALA A 330 3.05 -9.08 -2.45
C ALA A 330 4.04 -7.94 -2.14
N TYR A 331 4.75 -8.04 -1.03
CA TYR A 331 5.76 -7.03 -0.65
C TYR A 331 6.97 -7.00 -1.61
N THR A 332 7.25 -8.09 -2.34
CA THR A 332 8.26 -8.04 -3.41
C THR A 332 7.85 -7.09 -4.54
N GLY A 333 6.55 -6.81 -4.69
CA GLY A 333 6.03 -5.83 -5.65
C GLY A 333 6.40 -4.39 -5.28
N PHE A 334 6.28 -4.03 -4.00
CA PHE A 334 6.76 -2.72 -3.52
C PHE A 334 8.28 -2.62 -3.60
N LEU A 335 9.00 -3.73 -3.45
CA LEU A 335 10.46 -3.75 -3.54
C LEU A 335 10.95 -3.63 -4.99
N ALA A 336 10.42 -4.45 -5.89
CA ALA A 336 10.85 -4.50 -7.29
C ALA A 336 10.17 -3.45 -8.18
N GLY A 337 8.98 -2.97 -7.79
CA GLY A 337 8.19 -2.03 -8.59
C GLY A 337 8.95 -0.76 -8.96
N PRO A 338 9.45 0.04 -8.01
CA PRO A 338 10.10 1.30 -8.33
C PRO A 338 11.31 1.17 -9.27
N PRO A 339 12.29 0.26 -9.06
CA PRO A 339 13.41 0.14 -9.98
C PRO A 339 13.02 -0.43 -11.35
N VAL A 340 12.01 -1.32 -11.41
CA VAL A 340 11.53 -1.84 -12.71
C VAL A 340 10.82 -0.74 -13.49
N ILE A 341 9.92 0.02 -12.86
CA ILE A 341 9.21 1.13 -13.50
C ILE A 341 10.20 2.21 -13.93
N GLY A 342 11.12 2.62 -13.04
CA GLY A 342 12.16 3.60 -13.35
C GLY A 342 13.09 3.13 -14.45
N GLY A 343 13.45 1.85 -14.50
CA GLY A 343 14.26 1.25 -15.56
C GLY A 343 13.56 1.27 -16.92
N ILE A 344 12.27 0.88 -16.98
CA ILE A 344 11.46 0.96 -18.19
C ILE A 344 11.35 2.42 -18.65
N ALA A 345 11.03 3.33 -17.71
CA ALA A 345 10.91 4.75 -18.00
C ALA A 345 12.21 5.36 -18.53
N GLN A 346 13.37 4.95 -18.01
CA GLN A 346 14.69 5.40 -18.46
C GLN A 346 15.03 4.94 -19.88
N LEU A 347 14.59 3.72 -20.25
CA LEU A 347 14.85 3.13 -21.56
C LEU A 347 13.83 3.54 -22.61
N THR A 348 12.63 3.92 -22.21
CA THR A 348 11.51 4.23 -23.09
C THR A 348 10.78 5.50 -22.68
N SER A 349 9.75 5.39 -21.79
CA SER A 349 8.96 6.50 -21.26
C SER A 349 8.19 6.10 -20.01
N LEU A 350 7.70 7.06 -19.23
CA LEU A 350 6.77 6.81 -18.13
C LEU A 350 5.43 6.28 -18.64
N SER A 351 4.95 6.76 -19.78
CA SER A 351 3.76 6.25 -20.45
C SER A 351 3.89 4.76 -20.76
N ALA A 352 5.02 4.30 -21.29
CA ALA A 352 5.26 2.88 -21.53
C ALA A 352 5.26 2.08 -20.20
N SER A 353 5.87 2.63 -19.15
CA SER A 353 5.84 2.01 -17.81
C SER A 353 4.42 1.85 -17.29
N PHE A 354 3.56 2.87 -17.40
CA PHE A 354 2.17 2.80 -16.96
C PHE A 354 1.30 1.89 -17.81
N VAL A 355 1.58 1.73 -19.11
CA VAL A 355 0.94 0.68 -19.93
C VAL A 355 1.28 -0.70 -19.36
N VAL A 356 2.55 -0.98 -19.05
CA VAL A 356 2.96 -2.24 -18.43
C VAL A 356 2.28 -2.44 -17.10
N VAL A 357 2.22 -1.41 -16.24
CA VAL A 357 1.53 -1.48 -14.94
C VAL A 357 0.04 -1.74 -15.12
N GLY A 358 -0.61 -1.12 -16.10
CA GLY A 358 -2.02 -1.37 -16.42
C GLY A 358 -2.27 -2.81 -16.89
N LEU A 359 -1.36 -3.38 -17.68
CA LEU A 359 -1.42 -4.79 -18.08
C LEU A 359 -1.18 -5.72 -16.89
N VAL A 360 -0.24 -5.39 -16.00
CA VAL A 360 -0.03 -6.12 -14.74
C VAL A 360 -1.30 -6.10 -13.88
N ALA A 361 -1.96 -4.96 -13.74
CA ALA A 361 -3.24 -4.87 -13.03
C ALA A 361 -4.34 -5.72 -13.70
N ALA A 362 -4.38 -5.79 -15.03
CA ALA A 362 -5.33 -6.62 -15.76
C ALA A 362 -5.14 -8.12 -15.52
N VAL A 363 -3.91 -8.59 -15.20
CA VAL A 363 -3.62 -9.98 -14.83
C VAL A 363 -4.41 -10.43 -13.58
N ILE A 364 -4.81 -9.50 -12.73
CA ILE A 364 -5.67 -9.80 -11.57
C ILE A 364 -6.96 -10.50 -12.01
N ALA A 365 -7.56 -10.14 -13.15
CA ALA A 365 -8.84 -10.71 -13.59
C ALA A 365 -8.78 -12.22 -13.86
N PRO A 366 -7.91 -12.75 -14.74
CA PRO A 366 -7.80 -14.19 -14.94
C PRO A 366 -7.29 -14.92 -13.68
N ALA A 367 -6.38 -14.30 -12.91
CA ALA A 367 -5.90 -14.87 -11.66
C ALA A 367 -7.05 -15.02 -10.63
N ALA A 368 -7.95 -14.05 -10.53
CA ALA A 368 -9.11 -14.07 -9.63
C ALA A 368 -10.10 -15.20 -10.00
N VAL A 369 -10.39 -15.36 -11.29
CA VAL A 369 -11.27 -16.44 -11.78
C VAL A 369 -10.66 -17.81 -11.47
N ALA A 370 -9.36 -17.97 -11.71
CA ALA A 370 -8.66 -19.21 -11.41
C ALA A 370 -8.58 -19.47 -9.89
N ALA A 371 -8.16 -18.47 -9.10
CA ALA A 371 -8.01 -18.59 -7.65
C ALA A 371 -9.31 -19.01 -6.97
N THR A 372 -10.42 -18.35 -7.29
CA THR A 372 -11.73 -18.66 -6.69
C THR A 372 -12.21 -20.05 -7.02
N ARG A 373 -11.94 -20.56 -8.23
CA ARG A 373 -12.23 -21.95 -8.63
C ARG A 373 -11.38 -22.96 -7.84
N PHE A 374 -10.08 -22.70 -7.68
CA PHE A 374 -9.20 -23.58 -6.92
C PHE A 374 -9.56 -23.61 -5.43
N VAL A 375 -9.84 -22.44 -4.81
CA VAL A 375 -10.28 -22.36 -3.41
C VAL A 375 -11.59 -23.12 -3.21
N ALA A 376 -12.57 -22.98 -4.11
CA ALA A 376 -13.82 -23.70 -4.03
C ALA A 376 -13.60 -25.24 -4.15
N LYS A 377 -12.73 -25.69 -5.06
CA LYS A 377 -12.39 -27.11 -5.21
C LYS A 377 -11.68 -27.68 -3.99
N GLU A 378 -10.72 -26.92 -3.39
CA GLU A 378 -10.04 -27.34 -2.16
C GLU A 378 -11.02 -27.49 -0.99
N ARG A 379 -12.01 -26.58 -0.87
CA ARG A 379 -13.07 -26.65 0.16
C ARG A 379 -13.95 -27.88 -0.03
N ALA A 380 -14.41 -28.15 -1.25
CA ALA A 380 -15.24 -29.31 -1.56
C ALA A 380 -14.52 -30.63 -1.25
N SER A 381 -13.24 -30.74 -1.60
CA SER A 381 -12.41 -31.91 -1.31
C SER A 381 -12.22 -32.16 0.19
N ARG A 382 -12.07 -31.10 0.99
CA ARG A 382 -11.98 -31.22 2.45
C ARG A 382 -13.31 -31.66 3.08
N ALA A 383 -14.43 -31.09 2.63
CA ALA A 383 -15.77 -31.46 3.11
C ALA A 383 -16.07 -32.93 2.84
N SER A 384 -15.74 -33.45 1.66
CA SER A 384 -15.94 -34.88 1.33
C SER A 384 -15.05 -35.82 2.13
N SER A 385 -13.81 -35.43 2.45
CA SER A 385 -12.91 -36.26 3.30
C SER A 385 -13.34 -36.34 4.77
N HIS A 386 -14.10 -35.37 5.28
CA HIS A 386 -14.67 -35.38 6.62
C HIS A 386 -16.00 -36.17 6.70
N ALA A 387 -16.75 -36.25 5.61
CA ALA A 387 -18.00 -37.02 5.57
C ALA A 387 -17.78 -38.57 5.49
N VAL A 388 -16.55 -39.01 5.20
CA VAL A 388 -16.15 -40.43 5.07
C VAL A 388 -15.46 -40.95 6.35
N ARG A 389 -15.19 -40.10 7.32
CA ARG A 389 -14.69 -40.46 8.65
C ARG A 389 -15.77 -40.33 9.70
#